data_113bb582a48960df95fcb47b651270a4
#
_entry.id   113bb582a48960df95fcb47b651270a4
#
_cell.length_a   1.000
_cell.length_b   1.000
_cell.length_c   1.000
_cell.angle_alpha   90.00
_cell.angle_beta   90.00
_cell.angle_gamma   90.00
#
_symmetry.space_group_name_H-M   'P 1'
#
loop_
_entity.id
_entity.type
_entity.pdbx_description
1 polymer ?
#
loop_
_entity_poly.entity_id
_entity_poly.type
_entity_poly.pdbx_seq_one_letter_code
_entity_poly.pdbx_strand_id
1 'polypeptide(L)'
;MIVDVRTYRVRPGKMPQELDLYAKRGLAPQTRHLGPPLAYLHRESGDINTLVHLWVFEDAADRASKRAAMMADPEWQTYLKLADEAGFLVDQRNSLMVPASFAPIKR
;
A
#
# COMPACT_ATOMS: atom_id res chain seq x y z
N MET A 1 17.85 -3.38 -4.01
CA MET A 1 16.38 -3.56 -3.95
C MET A 1 15.89 -3.39 -2.52
N ILE A 2 14.81 -2.65 -2.35
CA ILE A 2 14.16 -2.47 -1.04
C ILE A 2 12.67 -2.78 -1.15
N VAL A 3 12.08 -3.22 -0.06
CA VAL A 3 10.65 -3.52 0.05
C VAL A 3 10.04 -2.62 1.10
N ASP A 4 9.02 -1.87 0.71
CA ASP A 4 8.22 -1.06 1.63
C ASP A 4 7.08 -1.94 2.14
N VAL A 5 7.16 -2.36 3.40
CA VAL A 5 6.14 -3.18 4.06
C VAL A 5 5.23 -2.26 4.83
N ARG A 6 4.00 -2.09 4.37
CA ARG A 6 3.05 -1.13 4.92
C ARG A 6 1.93 -1.86 5.63
N THR A 7 1.72 -1.51 6.90
CA THR A 7 0.71 -2.14 7.75
C THR A 7 -0.31 -1.10 8.18
N TYR A 8 -1.58 -1.41 7.97
CA TYR A 8 -2.70 -0.53 8.32
C TYR A 8 -3.66 -1.24 9.25
N ARG A 9 -4.19 -0.52 10.23
CA ARG A 9 -5.31 -0.99 11.03
C ARG A 9 -6.59 -0.43 10.44
N VAL A 10 -7.56 -1.30 10.21
CA VAL A 10 -8.85 -0.97 9.64
C VAL A 10 -9.90 -1.01 10.77
N ARG A 11 -10.88 -0.13 10.71
CA ARG A 11 -11.98 -0.14 11.67
C ARG A 11 -12.72 -1.48 11.61
N PRO A 12 -13.10 -2.06 12.76
CA PRO A 12 -13.82 -3.34 12.78
C PRO A 12 -15.04 -3.34 11.86
N GLY A 13 -15.15 -4.39 11.04
CA GLY A 13 -16.25 -4.55 10.10
C GLY A 13 -16.09 -3.78 8.79
N LYS A 14 -15.03 -3.01 8.61
CA LYS A 14 -14.87 -2.14 7.43
C LYS A 14 -13.86 -2.66 6.39
N MET A 15 -13.27 -3.84 6.61
CA MET A 15 -12.29 -4.39 5.66
C MET A 15 -12.87 -4.54 4.24
N PRO A 16 -14.08 -5.10 4.04
CA PRO A 16 -14.63 -5.20 2.69
C PRO A 16 -14.79 -3.84 2.00
N GLN A 17 -15.26 -2.83 2.74
CA GLN A 17 -15.46 -1.48 2.20
C GLN A 17 -14.13 -0.81 1.86
N GLU A 18 -13.10 -0.99 2.70
CA GLU A 18 -11.76 -0.44 2.42
C GLU A 18 -11.16 -1.08 1.18
N LEU A 19 -11.22 -2.40 1.06
CA LEU A 19 -10.70 -3.10 -0.11
C LEU A 19 -11.45 -2.70 -1.39
N ASP A 20 -12.77 -2.52 -1.31
CA ASP A 20 -13.57 -2.07 -2.44
C ASP A 20 -13.21 -0.64 -2.86
N LEU A 21 -13.10 0.27 -1.91
CA LEU A 21 -12.72 1.66 -2.17
C LEU A 21 -11.34 1.72 -2.84
N TYR A 22 -10.37 1.00 -2.28
CA TYR A 22 -9.02 0.97 -2.86
C TYR A 22 -9.04 0.38 -4.26
N ALA A 23 -9.69 -0.76 -4.47
CA ALA A 23 -9.74 -1.42 -5.77
C ALA A 23 -10.33 -0.51 -6.86
N LYS A 24 -11.33 0.28 -6.51
CA LYS A 24 -12.01 1.17 -7.48
C LYS A 24 -11.31 2.50 -7.70
N ARG A 25 -10.64 3.04 -6.68
CA ARG A 25 -10.15 4.42 -6.73
C ARG A 25 -8.65 4.55 -6.51
N GLY A 26 -8.01 3.64 -5.77
CA GLY A 26 -6.60 3.76 -5.41
C GLY A 26 -5.68 2.88 -6.23
N LEU A 27 -6.13 1.69 -6.63
CA LEU A 27 -5.28 0.70 -7.30
C LEU A 27 -4.67 1.23 -8.60
N ALA A 28 -5.49 1.80 -9.48
CA ALA A 28 -5.03 2.28 -10.78
C ALA A 28 -3.96 3.39 -10.66
N PRO A 29 -4.19 4.49 -9.93
CA PRO A 29 -3.17 5.52 -9.81
C PRO A 29 -1.94 5.03 -9.03
N GLN A 30 -2.11 4.22 -7.99
CA GLN A 30 -0.96 3.74 -7.23
C GLN A 30 -0.07 2.82 -8.06
N THR A 31 -0.63 1.86 -8.78
CA THR A 31 0.16 0.94 -9.61
C THR A 31 0.73 1.61 -10.86
N ARG A 32 0.10 2.67 -11.34
CA ARG A 32 0.63 3.47 -12.45
C ARG A 32 2.02 4.02 -12.12
N HIS A 33 2.23 4.43 -10.88
CA HIS A 33 3.49 5.05 -10.44
C HIS A 33 4.42 4.07 -9.74
N LEU A 34 3.90 3.18 -8.90
CA LEU A 34 4.72 2.25 -8.11
C LEU A 34 4.96 0.90 -8.76
N GLY A 35 4.22 0.59 -9.83
CA GLY A 35 4.16 -0.77 -10.37
C GLY A 35 3.22 -1.63 -9.52
N PRO A 36 3.04 -2.91 -9.87
CA PRO A 36 2.16 -3.78 -9.11
C PRO A 36 2.72 -4.06 -7.71
N PRO A 37 1.88 -4.19 -6.69
CA PRO A 37 2.36 -4.58 -5.38
C PRO A 37 2.93 -6.01 -5.42
N LEU A 38 3.92 -6.27 -4.58
CA LEU A 38 4.42 -7.64 -4.40
C LEU A 38 3.35 -8.51 -3.76
N ALA A 39 2.62 -7.94 -2.82
CA ALA A 39 1.48 -8.59 -2.17
C ALA A 39 0.56 -7.52 -1.59
N TYR A 40 -0.73 -7.82 -1.52
CA TYR A 40 -1.73 -6.96 -0.88
C TYR A 40 -2.62 -7.90 -0.07
N LEU A 41 -2.45 -7.90 1.25
CA LEU A 41 -2.94 -8.94 2.13
C LEU A 41 -3.85 -8.38 3.21
N HIS A 42 -4.95 -9.05 3.50
CA HIS A 42 -5.70 -8.81 4.71
C HIS A 42 -5.64 -10.05 5.60
N ARG A 43 -5.68 -9.83 6.91
CA ARG A 43 -5.45 -10.92 7.85
C ARG A 43 -6.69 -11.80 7.96
N GLU A 44 -6.51 -13.10 7.77
CA GLU A 44 -7.58 -14.10 7.86
C GLU A 44 -7.85 -14.49 9.31
N SER A 45 -6.81 -14.57 10.12
CA SER A 45 -6.91 -14.92 11.54
C SER A 45 -5.92 -14.11 12.36
N GLY A 46 -6.08 -14.10 13.67
CA GLY A 46 -5.32 -13.24 14.56
C GLY A 46 -5.95 -11.86 14.62
N ASP A 47 -5.22 -10.80 14.43
CA ASP A 47 -5.76 -9.43 14.37
C ASP A 47 -6.37 -9.18 12.99
N ILE A 48 -7.63 -9.57 12.83
CA ILE A 48 -8.34 -9.58 11.54
C ILE A 48 -8.59 -8.20 10.94
N ASN A 49 -8.36 -7.13 11.71
CA ASN A 49 -8.54 -5.76 11.21
C ASN A 49 -7.24 -5.19 10.66
N THR A 50 -6.32 -6.04 10.23
CA THR A 50 -5.01 -5.65 9.74
C THR A 50 -4.91 -5.87 8.23
N LEU A 51 -4.41 -4.85 7.54
CA LEU A 51 -4.13 -4.84 6.10
C LEU A 51 -2.63 -4.63 5.93
N VAL A 52 -1.99 -5.47 5.11
CA VAL A 52 -0.55 -5.36 4.84
C VAL A 52 -0.34 -5.38 3.34
N HIS A 53 0.40 -4.40 2.81
CA HIS A 53 0.80 -4.45 1.42
C HIS A 53 2.28 -4.11 1.26
N LEU A 54 2.88 -4.69 0.22
CA LEU A 54 4.32 -4.66 -0.01
C LEU A 54 4.60 -4.09 -1.40
N TRP A 55 5.51 -3.12 -1.46
CA TRP A 55 5.93 -2.48 -2.71
C TRP A 55 7.43 -2.60 -2.85
N VAL A 56 7.91 -2.88 -4.05
CA VAL A 56 9.33 -3.15 -4.33
C VAL A 56 9.91 -2.00 -5.15
N PHE A 57 11.07 -1.50 -4.73
CA PHE A 57 11.79 -0.45 -5.41
C PHE A 57 13.26 -0.86 -5.58
N GLU A 58 13.92 -0.29 -6.59
CA GLU A 58 15.36 -0.55 -6.82
C GLU A 58 16.20 -0.08 -5.64
N ASP A 59 15.90 1.13 -5.14
CA ASP A 59 16.60 1.75 -4.03
C ASP A 59 15.73 2.87 -3.42
N ALA A 60 16.27 3.58 -2.46
CA ALA A 60 15.56 4.67 -1.79
C ALA A 60 15.26 5.84 -2.74
N ALA A 61 16.15 6.13 -3.69
CA ALA A 61 15.94 7.21 -4.65
C ALA A 61 14.79 6.87 -5.62
N ASP A 62 14.73 5.64 -6.09
CA ASP A 62 13.64 5.14 -6.94
C ASP A 62 12.30 5.25 -6.19
N ARG A 63 12.28 4.83 -4.93
CA ARG A 63 11.08 4.95 -4.09
C ARG A 63 10.63 6.40 -3.94
N ALA A 64 11.56 7.29 -3.62
CA ALA A 64 11.25 8.71 -3.43
C ALA A 64 10.67 9.34 -4.70
N SER A 65 11.28 9.05 -5.85
CA SER A 65 10.84 9.56 -7.16
C SER A 65 9.44 9.06 -7.51
N LYS A 66 9.19 7.76 -7.39
CA LYS A 66 7.90 7.15 -7.72
C LYS A 66 6.80 7.64 -6.79
N ARG A 67 7.08 7.74 -5.49
CA ARG A 67 6.11 8.26 -4.54
C ARG A 67 5.78 9.73 -4.78
N ALA A 68 6.77 10.54 -5.15
CA ALA A 68 6.52 11.94 -5.48
C ALA A 68 5.60 12.06 -6.70
N ALA A 69 5.82 11.26 -7.73
CA ALA A 69 4.95 11.24 -8.92
C ALA A 69 3.52 10.79 -8.57
N MET A 70 3.39 9.77 -7.73
CA MET A 70 2.08 9.30 -7.25
C MET A 70 1.35 10.39 -6.48
N MET A 71 2.02 11.07 -5.56
CA MET A 71 1.41 12.12 -4.74
C MET A 71 0.98 13.33 -5.57
N ALA A 72 1.60 13.56 -6.72
CA ALA A 72 1.24 14.63 -7.64
C ALA A 72 0.07 14.25 -8.58
N ASP A 73 -0.31 12.97 -8.63
CA ASP A 73 -1.39 12.50 -9.49
C ASP A 73 -2.76 12.90 -8.92
N PRO A 74 -3.58 13.66 -9.67
CA PRO A 74 -4.91 14.07 -9.19
C PRO A 74 -5.82 12.90 -8.85
N GLU A 75 -5.70 11.78 -9.54
CA GLU A 75 -6.48 10.58 -9.27
C GLU A 75 -6.15 9.97 -7.92
N TRP A 76 -4.84 9.94 -7.56
CA TRP A 76 -4.40 9.50 -6.24
C TRP A 76 -4.89 10.45 -5.15
N GLN A 77 -4.81 11.76 -5.40
CA GLN A 77 -5.32 12.77 -4.47
C GLN A 77 -6.81 12.60 -4.21
N THR A 78 -7.58 12.27 -5.25
CA THR A 78 -9.02 11.98 -5.11
C THR A 78 -9.25 10.76 -4.23
N TYR A 79 -8.47 9.68 -4.43
CA TYR A 79 -8.56 8.50 -3.56
C TYR A 79 -8.25 8.87 -2.11
N LEU A 80 -7.18 9.61 -1.85
CA LEU A 80 -6.80 10.02 -0.48
C LEU A 80 -7.91 10.81 0.20
N LYS A 81 -8.57 11.69 -0.54
CA LYS A 81 -9.69 12.46 -0.02
C LYS A 81 -10.87 11.56 0.35
N LEU A 82 -11.21 10.63 -0.53
CA LEU A 82 -12.30 9.68 -0.28
C LEU A 82 -11.98 8.76 0.90
N ALA A 83 -10.73 8.31 1.00
CA ALA A 83 -10.28 7.46 2.11
C ALA A 83 -10.35 8.21 3.44
N ASP A 84 -9.94 9.48 3.46
CA ASP A 84 -10.01 10.32 4.64
C ASP A 84 -11.46 10.53 5.07
N GLU A 85 -12.35 10.85 4.14
CA GLU A 85 -13.77 11.03 4.42
C GLU A 85 -14.43 9.74 4.93
N ALA A 86 -14.05 8.60 4.37
CA ALA A 86 -14.59 7.29 4.79
C ALA A 86 -14.12 6.90 6.19
N GLY A 87 -12.88 7.23 6.55
CA GLY A 87 -12.33 6.98 7.88
C GLY A 87 -12.19 5.50 8.22
N PHE A 88 -12.00 4.63 7.24
CA PHE A 88 -11.85 3.19 7.49
C PHE A 88 -10.49 2.83 8.09
N LEU A 89 -9.45 3.60 7.75
CA LEU A 89 -8.08 3.38 8.24
C LEU A 89 -7.85 4.20 9.50
N VAL A 90 -7.46 3.55 10.60
CA VAL A 90 -7.29 4.21 11.90
C VAL A 90 -5.85 4.31 12.36
N ASP A 91 -4.94 3.56 11.72
CA ASP A 91 -3.53 3.57 12.04
C ASP A 91 -2.74 3.07 10.84
N GLN A 92 -1.50 3.55 10.69
CA GLN A 92 -0.61 3.09 9.64
C GLN A 92 0.84 3.19 10.10
N ARG A 93 1.63 2.22 9.63
CA ARG A 93 3.08 2.22 9.83
C ARG A 93 3.73 1.49 8.65
N ASN A 94 5.02 1.74 8.45
CA ASN A 94 5.77 1.02 7.42
C ASN A 94 7.19 0.74 7.88
N SER A 95 7.80 -0.24 7.23
CA SER A 95 9.21 -0.58 7.40
C SER A 95 9.81 -0.78 6.01
N LEU A 96 11.02 -0.28 5.82
CA LEU A 96 11.79 -0.57 4.61
C LEU A 96 12.68 -1.75 4.93
N MET A 97 12.56 -2.81 4.13
CA MET A 97 13.28 -4.07 4.33
C MET A 97 14.11 -4.40 3.10
N VAL A 98 15.19 -5.15 3.31
CA VAL A 98 16.11 -5.57 2.25
C VAL A 98 16.02 -7.08 2.14
N PRO A 99 15.82 -7.66 0.94
CA PRO A 99 15.82 -9.11 0.77
C PRO A 99 17.19 -9.70 1.14
N ALA A 100 17.17 -10.83 1.85
CA ALA A 100 18.39 -11.58 2.08
C ALA A 100 18.94 -12.11 0.75
N SER A 101 20.27 -12.18 0.63
CA SER A 101 20.91 -12.57 -0.64
C SER A 101 20.50 -13.98 -1.11
N PHE A 102 20.15 -14.86 -0.17
CA PHE A 102 19.73 -16.25 -0.49
C PHE A 102 18.23 -16.35 -0.83
N ALA A 103 17.48 -15.26 -0.75
CA ALA A 103 16.05 -15.23 -1.06
C ALA A 103 15.69 -13.95 -1.84
N PRO A 104 16.23 -13.81 -3.07
CA PRO A 104 15.98 -12.61 -3.86
C PRO A 104 14.53 -12.54 -4.32
N ILE A 105 14.00 -11.33 -4.43
CA ILE A 105 12.67 -11.10 -4.99
C ILE A 105 12.78 -11.14 -6.50
N LYS A 106 11.94 -11.95 -7.13
CA LYS A 106 11.85 -12.06 -8.59
C LYS A 106 10.65 -11.26 -9.08
N ARG A 107 10.91 -10.39 -10.08
CA ARG A 107 9.86 -9.60 -10.69
C ARG A 107 10.03 -9.57 -12.19
#